data_1293fb421f0a2f5377a295306a010139
#
_entry.id   1293fb421f0a2f5377a295306a010139
#
_cell.length_a   1.000
_cell.length_b   1.000
_cell.length_c   1.000
_cell.angle_alpha   90.00
_cell.angle_beta   90.00
_cell.angle_gamma   90.00
#
_symmetry.space_group_name_H-M   'P 1'
#
loop_
_entity.id
_entity.type
_entity.pdbx_description
1 polymer ?
#
loop_
_entity_poly.entity_id
_entity_poly.type
_entity_poly.pdbx_seq_one_letter_code
_entity_poly.pdbx_strand_id
1 'polypeptide(L)'
;MTEGIKHETVLDTGAEQLGKIYAQALIGSANSAGVADDVVDQLGRFVDDYLAKNPQLVLAFSSPRIDEVEKGRVIDRLLGGEFHPVLINFLKVMARRGRLGYVSAVRVAADSLRDELLGRIVAEVRTAVPLDESLRQTVLSRIAHSTNKEVRLVEVVDERLVGGMVIRI
;
A
#
# COMPACT_ATOMS: atom_id res chain seq x y z
N MET A 1 20.71 -20.29 -16.26
CA MET A 1 19.95 -19.03 -16.24
C MET A 1 19.86 -18.57 -14.80
N THR A 2 20.64 -17.58 -14.47
CA THR A 2 20.78 -17.04 -13.11
C THR A 2 19.66 -16.02 -12.91
N GLU A 3 18.56 -16.44 -12.27
CA GLU A 3 17.57 -15.49 -11.76
C GLU A 3 18.20 -14.74 -10.59
N GLY A 4 18.34 -13.44 -10.80
CA GLY A 4 18.96 -12.53 -9.85
C GLY A 4 18.20 -12.50 -8.55
N ILE A 5 18.91 -12.74 -7.47
CA ILE A 5 18.52 -12.38 -6.12
C ILE A 5 18.15 -10.89 -6.17
N LYS A 6 16.88 -10.57 -5.94
CA LYS A 6 16.42 -9.18 -5.80
C LYS A 6 17.04 -8.64 -4.52
N HIS A 7 18.24 -8.08 -4.64
CA HIS A 7 18.80 -7.27 -3.57
C HIS A 7 17.93 -6.02 -3.44
N GLU A 8 17.45 -5.75 -2.25
CA GLU A 8 16.89 -4.44 -1.90
C GLU A 8 17.94 -3.38 -2.26
N THR A 9 17.66 -2.62 -3.30
CA THR A 9 18.57 -1.55 -3.71
C THR A 9 18.37 -0.33 -2.80
N VAL A 10 19.41 0.49 -2.69
CA VAL A 10 19.35 1.77 -1.94
C VAL A 10 18.15 2.64 -2.39
N LEU A 11 17.69 2.47 -3.64
CA LEU A 11 16.51 3.14 -4.19
C LEU A 11 15.21 2.61 -3.55
N ASP A 12 15.10 1.31 -3.27
CA ASP A 12 13.91 0.72 -2.63
C ASP A 12 13.81 1.20 -1.18
N THR A 13 14.92 1.26 -0.46
CA THR A 13 14.98 1.77 0.92
C THR A 13 14.59 3.25 1.01
N GLY A 14 15.00 4.05 0.03
CA GLY A 14 14.60 5.46 -0.05
C GLY A 14 13.11 5.66 -0.34
N ALA A 15 12.53 4.82 -1.20
CA ALA A 15 11.11 4.81 -1.51
C ALA A 15 10.26 4.40 -0.30
N GLU A 16 10.70 3.39 0.46
CA GLU A 16 10.04 2.98 1.70
C GLU A 16 10.04 4.07 2.77
N GLN A 17 11.17 4.73 2.99
CA GLN A 17 11.25 5.82 3.97
C GLN A 17 10.36 7.00 3.58
N LEU A 18 10.36 7.39 2.30
CA LEU A 18 9.44 8.40 1.80
C LEU A 18 8.00 7.96 1.97
N GLY A 19 7.69 6.70 1.65
CA GLY A 19 6.36 6.12 1.84
C GLY A 19 5.88 6.28 3.28
N LYS A 20 6.70 5.95 4.26
CA LYS A 20 6.38 6.06 5.70
C LYS A 20 6.10 7.51 6.11
N ILE A 21 6.95 8.46 5.71
CA ILE A 21 6.79 9.89 6.04
C ILE A 21 5.46 10.43 5.49
N TYR A 22 5.19 10.15 4.22
CA TYR A 22 3.96 10.61 3.57
C TYR A 22 2.71 9.89 4.10
N ALA A 23 2.79 8.60 4.44
CA ALA A 23 1.71 7.85 5.06
C ALA A 23 1.35 8.42 6.44
N GLN A 24 2.34 8.75 7.28
CA GLN A 24 2.12 9.40 8.57
C GLN A 24 1.42 10.75 8.41
N ALA A 25 1.85 11.56 7.43
CA ALA A 25 1.22 12.86 7.15
C ALA A 25 -0.24 12.70 6.67
N LEU A 26 -0.51 11.73 5.78
CA LEU A 26 -1.85 11.45 5.29
C LEU A 26 -2.77 11.00 6.43
N ILE A 27 -2.35 9.99 7.20
CA ILE A 27 -3.14 9.46 8.32
C ILE A 27 -3.34 10.51 9.40
N GLY A 28 -2.32 11.31 9.73
CA GLY A 28 -2.44 12.42 10.67
C GLY A 28 -3.50 13.44 10.24
N SER A 29 -3.51 13.82 8.96
CA SER A 29 -4.51 14.72 8.40
C SER A 29 -5.90 14.09 8.38
N ALA A 30 -6.00 12.83 7.99
CA ALA A 30 -7.26 12.09 7.91
C ALA A 30 -7.86 11.81 9.31
N ASN A 31 -7.03 11.52 10.30
CA ASN A 31 -7.46 11.39 11.71
C ASN A 31 -8.03 12.69 12.25
N SER A 32 -7.39 13.83 11.96
CA SER A 32 -7.89 15.14 12.36
C SER A 32 -9.27 15.47 11.77
N ALA A 33 -9.59 14.88 10.62
CA ALA A 33 -10.88 15.00 9.96
C ALA A 33 -11.87 13.86 10.32
N GLY A 34 -11.43 12.85 11.08
CA GLY A 34 -12.25 11.68 11.46
C GLY A 34 -12.55 10.72 10.30
N VAL A 35 -11.69 10.68 9.27
CA VAL A 35 -11.92 9.93 8.01
C VAL A 35 -10.73 9.03 7.63
N ALA A 36 -9.94 8.60 8.62
CA ALA A 36 -8.68 7.89 8.34
C ALA A 36 -8.88 6.58 7.59
N ASP A 37 -9.83 5.74 8.01
CA ASP A 37 -10.10 4.46 7.36
C ASP A 37 -10.57 4.65 5.92
N ASP A 38 -11.53 5.56 5.70
CA ASP A 38 -12.04 5.88 4.37
C ASP A 38 -10.93 6.37 3.43
N VAL A 39 -10.03 7.23 3.93
CA VAL A 39 -8.94 7.80 3.14
C VAL A 39 -7.90 6.74 2.77
N VAL A 40 -7.59 5.82 3.69
CA VAL A 40 -6.66 4.70 3.41
C VAL A 40 -7.27 3.72 2.40
N ASP A 41 -8.55 3.40 2.53
CA ASP A 41 -9.25 2.54 1.57
C ASP A 41 -9.34 3.20 0.18
N GLN A 42 -9.61 4.50 0.13
CA GLN A 42 -9.61 5.27 -1.11
C GLN A 42 -8.20 5.32 -1.75
N LEU A 43 -7.14 5.46 -0.94
CA LEU A 43 -5.77 5.38 -1.45
C LEU A 43 -5.49 4.00 -2.07
N GLY A 44 -5.96 2.93 -1.43
CA GLY A 44 -5.90 1.57 -1.99
C GLY A 44 -6.60 1.49 -3.34
N ARG A 45 -7.85 1.93 -3.44
CA ARG A 45 -8.61 1.97 -4.71
C ARG A 45 -7.90 2.80 -5.78
N PHE A 46 -7.33 3.94 -5.42
CA PHE A 46 -6.58 4.76 -6.36
C PHE A 46 -5.38 4.01 -6.95
N VAL A 47 -4.62 3.31 -6.11
CA VAL A 47 -3.47 2.52 -6.59
C VAL A 47 -3.90 1.32 -7.42
N ASP A 48 -4.88 0.54 -6.94
CA ASP A 48 -5.27 -0.74 -7.54
C ASP A 48 -6.15 -0.57 -8.78
N ASP A 49 -7.07 0.40 -8.77
CA ASP A 49 -8.03 0.57 -9.87
C ASP A 49 -7.59 1.60 -10.91
N TYR A 50 -6.87 2.65 -10.49
CA TYR A 50 -6.48 3.71 -11.42
C TYR A 50 -5.04 3.54 -11.89
N LEU A 51 -4.08 3.32 -11.00
CA LEU A 51 -2.67 3.24 -11.37
C LEU A 51 -2.30 1.88 -11.96
N ALA A 52 -2.68 0.78 -11.30
CA ALA A 52 -2.32 -0.56 -11.75
C ALA A 52 -2.93 -0.91 -13.13
N LYS A 53 -4.13 -0.38 -13.41
CA LYS A 53 -4.81 -0.59 -14.70
C LYS A 53 -4.37 0.38 -15.79
N ASN A 54 -3.63 1.45 -15.45
CA ASN A 54 -3.22 2.50 -16.38
C ASN A 54 -1.72 2.82 -16.29
N PRO A 55 -0.84 2.02 -16.91
CA PRO A 55 0.61 2.25 -16.87
C PRO A 55 1.02 3.62 -17.40
N GLN A 56 0.26 4.18 -18.36
CA GLN A 56 0.51 5.53 -18.90
C GLN A 56 0.29 6.61 -17.84
N LEU A 57 -0.67 6.43 -16.93
CA LEU A 57 -0.91 7.35 -15.82
C LEU A 57 0.27 7.33 -14.83
N VAL A 58 0.80 6.15 -14.55
CA VAL A 58 2.00 5.99 -13.70
C VAL A 58 3.20 6.72 -14.31
N LEU A 59 3.42 6.54 -15.63
CA LEU A 59 4.49 7.24 -16.36
C LEU A 59 4.30 8.75 -16.33
N ALA A 60 3.08 9.24 -16.54
CA ALA A 60 2.76 10.66 -16.50
C ALA A 60 3.03 11.27 -15.12
N PHE A 61 2.61 10.59 -14.05
CA PHE A 61 2.80 11.05 -12.68
C PHE A 61 4.27 11.01 -12.24
N SER A 62 5.05 10.07 -12.74
CA SER A 62 6.49 9.95 -12.46
C SER A 62 7.34 10.89 -13.33
N SER A 63 6.81 11.37 -14.45
CA SER A 63 7.57 12.18 -15.40
C SER A 63 7.86 13.59 -14.86
N PRO A 64 9.12 14.04 -14.85
CA PRO A 64 9.45 15.43 -14.52
C PRO A 64 9.08 16.42 -15.63
N ARG A 65 8.72 15.93 -16.83
CA ARG A 65 8.37 16.77 -17.99
C ARG A 65 6.93 17.30 -17.93
N ILE A 66 6.07 16.64 -17.14
CA ILE A 66 4.70 17.09 -16.94
C ILE A 66 4.66 17.99 -15.71
N ASP A 67 4.15 19.19 -15.91
CA ASP A 67 4.03 20.20 -14.87
C ASP A 67 3.16 19.73 -13.70
N GLU A 68 3.49 20.19 -12.50
CA GLU A 68 2.74 19.86 -11.29
C GLU A 68 1.30 20.35 -11.31
N VAL A 69 1.04 21.50 -11.95
CA VAL A 69 -0.30 22.06 -12.12
C VAL A 69 -1.14 21.13 -13.02
N GLU A 70 -0.55 20.62 -14.08
CA GLU A 70 -1.21 19.70 -14.99
C GLU A 70 -1.51 18.36 -14.33
N LYS A 71 -0.57 17.81 -13.54
CA LYS A 71 -0.80 16.64 -12.70
C LYS A 71 -1.95 16.87 -11.73
N GLY A 72 -2.00 18.06 -11.10
CA GLY A 72 -3.08 18.44 -10.20
C GLY A 72 -4.46 18.47 -10.88
N ARG A 73 -4.53 18.99 -12.11
CA ARG A 73 -5.78 18.99 -12.90
C ARG A 73 -6.24 17.57 -13.26
N VAL A 74 -5.28 16.68 -13.57
CA VAL A 74 -5.59 15.27 -13.84
C VAL A 74 -6.17 14.61 -12.59
N ILE A 75 -5.57 14.85 -11.42
CA ILE A 75 -6.07 14.34 -10.13
C ILE A 75 -7.49 14.84 -9.89
N ASP A 76 -7.76 16.14 -10.05
CA ASP A 76 -9.11 16.70 -9.87
C ASP A 76 -10.14 16.08 -10.81
N ARG A 77 -9.76 15.87 -12.07
CA ARG A 77 -10.65 15.30 -13.09
C ARG A 77 -10.95 13.83 -12.84
N LEU A 78 -9.95 13.05 -12.39
CA LEU A 78 -10.10 11.62 -12.14
C LEU A 78 -10.82 11.31 -10.83
N LEU A 79 -10.54 12.09 -9.79
CA LEU A 79 -10.93 11.76 -8.43
C LEU A 79 -11.96 12.73 -7.85
N GLY A 80 -12.18 13.87 -8.52
CA GLY A 80 -13.12 14.90 -8.05
C GLY A 80 -14.57 14.37 -8.01
N GLY A 81 -15.20 14.47 -6.83
CA GLY A 81 -16.57 14.02 -6.61
C GLY A 81 -16.71 12.56 -6.14
N GLU A 82 -15.67 11.74 -6.24
CA GLU A 82 -15.69 10.35 -5.80
C GLU A 82 -14.81 10.10 -4.56
N PHE A 83 -13.73 10.86 -4.45
CA PHE A 83 -12.74 10.70 -3.38
C PHE A 83 -12.80 11.84 -2.37
N HIS A 84 -12.43 11.52 -1.13
CA HIS A 84 -12.44 12.51 -0.06
C HIS A 84 -11.43 13.65 -0.33
N PRO A 85 -11.77 14.92 -0.06
CA PRO A 85 -10.89 16.06 -0.30
C PRO A 85 -9.51 15.97 0.35
N VAL A 86 -9.40 15.29 1.51
CA VAL A 86 -8.11 15.05 2.19
C VAL A 86 -7.17 14.27 1.29
N LEU A 87 -7.64 13.20 0.64
CA LEU A 87 -6.81 12.41 -0.28
C LEU A 87 -6.44 13.21 -1.54
N ILE A 88 -7.40 13.90 -2.13
CA ILE A 88 -7.17 14.73 -3.33
C ILE A 88 -6.10 15.80 -3.05
N ASN A 89 -6.23 16.50 -1.93
CA ASN A 89 -5.25 17.51 -1.53
C ASN A 89 -3.87 16.90 -1.24
N PHE A 90 -3.83 15.75 -0.59
CA PHE A 90 -2.60 15.02 -0.34
C PHE A 90 -1.88 14.64 -1.64
N LEU A 91 -2.58 14.07 -2.62
CA LEU A 91 -2.02 13.72 -3.91
C LEU A 91 -1.50 14.96 -4.67
N LYS A 92 -2.19 16.08 -4.58
CA LYS A 92 -1.73 17.35 -5.14
C LYS A 92 -0.46 17.86 -4.46
N VAL A 93 -0.34 17.69 -3.14
CA VAL A 93 0.89 18.03 -2.40
C VAL A 93 2.04 17.13 -2.88
N MET A 94 1.80 15.84 -3.05
CA MET A 94 2.80 14.92 -3.62
C MET A 94 3.21 15.33 -5.05
N ALA A 95 2.25 15.74 -5.87
CA ALA A 95 2.52 16.24 -7.23
C ALA A 95 3.44 17.47 -7.20
N ARG A 96 3.12 18.48 -6.37
CA ARG A 96 3.94 19.70 -6.19
C ARG A 96 5.35 19.42 -5.70
N ARG A 97 5.53 18.35 -4.96
CA ARG A 97 6.84 17.90 -4.45
C ARG A 97 7.59 16.99 -5.42
N GLY A 98 7.01 16.69 -6.60
CA GLY A 98 7.58 15.75 -7.56
C GLY A 98 7.65 14.31 -7.02
N ARG A 99 6.78 13.96 -6.08
CA ARG A 99 6.81 12.65 -5.36
C ARG A 99 5.63 11.74 -5.69
N LEU A 100 4.81 12.12 -6.66
CA LEU A 100 3.61 11.34 -7.02
C LEU A 100 3.93 9.91 -7.51
N GLY A 101 5.12 9.68 -8.05
CA GLY A 101 5.59 8.34 -8.42
C GLY A 101 5.79 7.38 -7.24
N TYR A 102 5.83 7.89 -6.01
CA TYR A 102 5.99 7.07 -4.78
C TYR A 102 4.65 6.72 -4.11
N VAL A 103 3.52 7.03 -4.72
CA VAL A 103 2.21 6.82 -4.11
C VAL A 103 1.93 5.35 -3.76
N SER A 104 2.46 4.40 -4.54
CA SER A 104 2.36 2.97 -4.21
C SER A 104 3.11 2.60 -2.92
N ALA A 105 4.28 3.19 -2.69
CA ALA A 105 5.01 3.01 -1.44
C ALA A 105 4.26 3.65 -0.27
N VAL A 106 3.63 4.81 -0.49
CA VAL A 106 2.77 5.45 0.52
C VAL A 106 1.59 4.55 0.88
N ARG A 107 0.96 3.90 -0.10
CA ARG A 107 -0.16 2.97 0.14
C ARG A 107 0.28 1.82 1.05
N VAL A 108 1.39 1.15 0.74
CA VAL A 108 1.91 0.05 1.56
C VAL A 108 2.20 0.51 2.99
N ALA A 109 2.83 1.67 3.14
CA ALA A 109 3.13 2.23 4.45
C ALA A 109 1.86 2.67 5.22
N ALA A 110 0.85 3.20 4.53
CA ALA A 110 -0.42 3.60 5.14
C ALA A 110 -1.21 2.39 5.64
N ASP A 111 -1.25 1.30 4.89
CA ASP A 111 -1.88 0.05 5.32
C ASP A 111 -1.20 -0.51 6.58
N SER A 112 0.14 -0.53 6.60
CA SER A 112 0.90 -1.01 7.76
C SER A 112 0.68 -0.13 9.00
N LEU A 113 0.69 1.19 8.83
CA LEU A 113 0.47 2.14 9.92
C LEU A 113 -0.96 2.07 10.46
N ARG A 114 -1.96 1.86 9.60
CA ARG A 114 -3.34 1.63 10.01
C ARG A 114 -3.46 0.36 10.85
N ASP A 115 -2.84 -0.74 10.40
CA ASP A 115 -2.86 -1.99 11.16
C ASP A 115 -2.20 -1.83 12.53
N GLU A 116 -1.08 -1.11 12.60
CA GLU A 116 -0.41 -0.79 13.87
C GLU A 116 -1.31 0.03 14.82
N LEU A 117 -1.95 1.07 14.31
CA LEU A 117 -2.86 1.93 15.09
C LEU A 117 -4.09 1.17 15.60
N LEU A 118 -4.58 0.20 14.84
CA LEU A 118 -5.69 -0.67 15.23
C LEU A 118 -5.23 -1.85 16.12
N GLY A 119 -3.94 -1.94 16.42
CA GLY A 119 -3.37 -3.04 17.21
C GLY A 119 -3.46 -4.39 16.50
N ARG A 120 -3.60 -4.39 15.18
CA ARG A 120 -3.61 -5.59 14.34
C ARG A 120 -2.21 -6.14 14.17
N ILE A 121 -2.12 -7.45 14.03
CA ILE A 121 -0.88 -8.12 13.62
C ILE A 121 -0.98 -8.48 12.14
N VAL A 122 0.05 -8.12 11.39
CA VAL A 122 0.20 -8.59 10.01
C VAL A 122 1.01 -9.89 10.03
N ALA A 123 0.38 -10.98 9.59
CA ALA A 123 1.03 -12.27 9.44
C ALA A 123 1.26 -12.56 7.95
N GLU A 124 2.52 -12.57 7.53
CA GLU A 124 2.89 -13.02 6.18
C GLU A 124 2.96 -14.55 6.18
N VAL A 125 2.15 -15.17 5.32
CA VAL A 125 2.12 -16.62 5.14
C VAL A 125 2.62 -16.94 3.73
N ARG A 126 3.75 -17.61 3.64
CA ARG A 126 4.32 -18.09 2.37
C ARG A 126 3.98 -19.56 2.19
N THR A 127 3.44 -19.92 1.04
CA THR A 127 3.04 -21.28 0.68
C THR A 127 3.46 -21.61 -0.76
N ALA A 128 3.62 -22.90 -1.06
CA ALA A 128 3.92 -23.35 -2.42
C ALA A 128 2.72 -23.22 -3.37
N VAL A 129 1.51 -23.28 -2.83
CA VAL A 129 0.24 -23.14 -3.55
C VAL A 129 -0.70 -22.21 -2.79
N PRO A 130 -1.66 -21.56 -3.45
CA PRO A 130 -2.63 -20.71 -2.77
C PRO A 130 -3.34 -21.46 -1.63
N LEU A 131 -3.59 -20.78 -0.52
CA LEU A 131 -4.36 -21.33 0.58
C LEU A 131 -5.83 -21.45 0.18
N ASP A 132 -6.44 -22.59 0.52
CA ASP A 132 -7.89 -22.69 0.49
C ASP A 132 -8.52 -21.93 1.67
N GLU A 133 -9.80 -21.60 1.56
CA GLU A 133 -10.49 -20.80 2.57
C GLU A 133 -10.51 -21.48 3.97
N SER A 134 -10.63 -22.79 4.03
CA SER A 134 -10.62 -23.56 5.27
C SER A 134 -9.27 -23.46 5.99
N LEU A 135 -8.19 -23.61 5.25
CA LEU A 135 -6.83 -23.52 5.79
C LEU A 135 -6.50 -22.08 6.18
N ARG A 136 -6.95 -21.09 5.39
CA ARG A 136 -6.85 -19.67 5.70
C ARG A 136 -7.48 -19.35 7.06
N GLN A 137 -8.71 -19.77 7.27
CA GLN A 137 -9.44 -19.55 8.52
C GLN A 137 -8.76 -20.26 9.71
N THR A 138 -8.24 -21.45 9.47
CA THR A 138 -7.48 -22.20 10.49
C THR A 138 -6.21 -21.47 10.92
N VAL A 139 -5.45 -20.95 9.96
CA VAL A 139 -4.22 -20.17 10.23
C VAL A 139 -4.56 -18.89 10.98
N LEU A 140 -5.55 -18.11 10.49
CA LEU A 140 -6.01 -16.89 11.14
C LEU A 140 -6.42 -17.14 12.60
N SER A 141 -7.26 -18.15 12.85
CA SER A 141 -7.74 -18.44 14.20
C SER A 141 -6.62 -18.86 15.15
N ARG A 142 -5.65 -19.63 14.68
CA ARG A 142 -4.49 -20.05 15.48
C ARG A 142 -3.61 -18.87 15.85
N ILE A 143 -3.29 -17.98 14.89
CA ILE A 143 -2.46 -16.81 15.15
C ILE A 143 -3.20 -15.84 16.08
N ALA A 144 -4.48 -15.56 15.82
CA ALA A 144 -5.29 -14.70 16.66
C ALA A 144 -5.38 -15.22 18.10
N HIS A 145 -5.56 -16.53 18.28
CA HIS A 145 -5.60 -17.15 19.63
C HIS A 145 -4.26 -17.06 20.34
N SER A 146 -3.14 -17.26 19.63
CA SER A 146 -1.80 -17.22 20.24
C SER A 146 -1.34 -15.81 20.60
N THR A 147 -1.79 -14.81 19.86
CA THR A 147 -1.37 -13.40 20.03
C THR A 147 -2.38 -12.56 20.79
N ASN A 148 -3.60 -13.05 20.94
CA ASN A 148 -4.76 -12.33 21.50
C ASN A 148 -5.01 -10.98 20.80
N LYS A 149 -4.77 -10.92 19.49
CA LYS A 149 -4.94 -9.74 18.65
C LYS A 149 -5.66 -10.07 17.36
N GLU A 150 -6.25 -9.06 16.75
CA GLU A 150 -6.78 -9.19 15.38
C GLU A 150 -5.61 -9.38 14.40
N VAL A 151 -5.79 -10.31 13.45
CA VAL A 151 -4.72 -10.70 12.51
C VAL A 151 -5.14 -10.39 11.08
N ARG A 152 -4.31 -9.64 10.37
CA ARG A 152 -4.41 -9.51 8.92
C ARG A 152 -3.41 -10.46 8.24
N LEU A 153 -3.90 -11.35 7.43
CA LEU A 153 -3.09 -12.33 6.73
C LEU A 153 -2.67 -11.79 5.36
N VAL A 154 -1.37 -11.82 5.08
CA VAL A 154 -0.79 -11.51 3.78
C VAL A 154 -0.24 -12.79 3.19
N GLU A 155 -0.84 -13.25 2.08
CA GLU A 155 -0.42 -14.48 1.41
C GLU A 155 0.61 -14.19 0.32
N VAL A 156 1.67 -14.98 0.33
CA VAL A 156 2.69 -14.98 -0.71
C VAL A 156 2.85 -16.40 -1.24
N VAL A 157 2.53 -16.60 -2.51
CA VAL A 157 2.79 -17.88 -3.18
C VAL A 157 4.24 -17.88 -3.67
N ASP A 158 5.04 -18.81 -3.13
CA ASP A 158 6.45 -18.98 -3.51
C ASP A 158 6.65 -20.42 -4.01
N GLU A 159 6.68 -20.61 -5.32
CA GLU A 159 6.83 -21.89 -5.99
C GLU A 159 8.17 -22.60 -5.67
N ARG A 160 9.12 -21.90 -5.07
CA ARG A 160 10.40 -22.46 -4.62
C ARG A 160 10.26 -23.27 -3.33
N LEU A 161 9.16 -23.12 -2.62
CA LEU A 161 8.84 -23.97 -1.47
C LEU A 161 8.43 -25.35 -1.96
N VAL A 162 9.11 -26.38 -1.50
CA VAL A 162 8.82 -27.78 -1.84
C VAL A 162 7.51 -28.25 -1.20
N GLY A 163 7.06 -27.57 -0.12
CA GLY A 163 5.82 -27.87 0.60
C GLY A 163 5.82 -27.20 1.97
N GLY A 164 4.64 -27.26 2.63
CA GLY A 164 4.45 -26.60 3.93
C GLY A 164 4.13 -25.12 3.82
N MET A 165 4.19 -24.43 4.97
CA MET A 165 4.00 -22.98 5.05
C MET A 165 5.03 -22.34 5.96
N VAL A 166 5.42 -21.12 5.64
CA VAL A 166 6.27 -20.27 6.48
C VAL A 166 5.44 -19.10 6.94
N ILE A 167 5.31 -18.92 8.24
CA ILE A 167 4.57 -17.81 8.86
C ILE A 167 5.58 -16.87 9.50
N ARG A 168 5.48 -15.59 9.14
CA ARG A 168 6.25 -14.49 9.73
C ARG A 168 5.29 -13.47 10.31
N ILE A 169 5.47 -13.12 11.57
CA ILE A 169 4.65 -12.17 12.33
C ILE A 169 5.51 -10.96 12.70
#